data_55a32aea15ff37b5f893cdc7dcb20ee8
#
_entry.id   55a32aea15ff37b5f893cdc7dcb20ee8
#
_cell.length_a   1.000
_cell.length_b   1.000
_cell.length_c   1.000
_cell.angle_alpha   90.00
_cell.angle_beta   90.00
_cell.angle_gamma   90.00
#
_symmetry.space_group_name_H-M   'P 1'
#
loop_
_entity.id
_entity.type
_entity.pdbx_description
1 polymer ?
#
loop_
_entity_poly.entity_id
_entity_poly.type
_entity_poly.pdbx_seq_one_letter_code
_entity_poly.pdbx_strand_id
1 'polypeptide(L)'
;MNDIKKEILEQFEDETIEFIHGQDDNLIGYAEMFGNPCILIYKDINFIPLSPDDAIEKIQKINPEARTHDGSDNSVIGHLILDNGSTVLLYDRESLVEELKKGYMEDETGLFEDEDDCETSAWEWYYVNSLGSYMSGIPAFAVLYSK
;
A
#
# COMPACT_ATOMS: atom_id res chain seq x y z
N MET A 1 18.09 -0.12 -18.69
CA MET A 1 16.89 -0.52 -17.94
C MET A 1 16.48 0.61 -17.01
N ASN A 2 15.19 0.86 -16.89
CA ASN A 2 14.63 1.85 -15.96
C ASN A 2 15.01 1.49 -14.52
N ASP A 3 15.43 2.46 -13.71
CA ASP A 3 15.91 2.24 -12.35
C ASP A 3 14.84 1.62 -11.44
N ILE A 4 13.59 2.04 -11.58
CA ILE A 4 12.47 1.50 -10.79
C ILE A 4 12.22 0.04 -11.13
N LYS A 5 12.25 -0.29 -12.42
CA LYS A 5 12.09 -1.65 -12.91
C LYS A 5 13.19 -2.56 -12.35
N LYS A 6 14.42 -2.07 -12.33
CA LYS A 6 15.57 -2.78 -11.76
C LYS A 6 15.39 -3.03 -10.26
N GLU A 7 14.96 -2.01 -9.51
CA GLU A 7 14.70 -2.13 -8.07
C GLU A 7 13.64 -3.21 -7.78
N ILE A 8 12.56 -3.21 -8.55
CA ILE A 8 11.49 -4.19 -8.39
C ILE A 8 11.99 -5.60 -8.70
N LEU A 9 12.76 -5.77 -9.77
CA LEU A 9 13.32 -7.06 -10.15
C LEU A 9 14.29 -7.60 -9.10
N GLU A 10 15.07 -6.73 -8.47
CA GLU A 10 15.98 -7.11 -7.39
C GLU A 10 15.22 -7.53 -6.12
N GLN A 11 14.11 -6.85 -5.83
CA GLN A 11 13.26 -7.14 -4.69
C GLN A 11 12.55 -8.49 -4.81
N PHE A 12 12.16 -8.87 -6.02
CA PHE A 12 11.34 -10.06 -6.30
C PHE A 12 12.07 -11.02 -7.23
N GLU A 13 13.31 -11.40 -6.89
CA GLU A 13 14.14 -12.26 -7.73
C GLU A 13 13.52 -13.60 -8.08
N ASP A 14 12.74 -14.17 -7.15
CA ASP A 14 12.13 -15.50 -7.33
C ASP A 14 10.75 -15.44 -7.99
N GLU A 15 10.27 -14.24 -8.33
CA GLU A 15 8.94 -14.04 -8.91
C GLU A 15 9.04 -13.71 -10.41
N THR A 16 8.06 -14.17 -11.16
CA THR A 16 7.91 -13.77 -12.57
C THR A 16 7.11 -12.47 -12.62
N ILE A 17 7.76 -11.39 -13.06
CA ILE A 17 7.11 -10.08 -13.13
C ILE A 17 6.92 -9.67 -14.58
N GLU A 18 5.68 -9.40 -14.97
CA GLU A 18 5.33 -8.97 -16.31
C GLU A 18 5.10 -7.46 -16.34
N PHE A 19 5.98 -6.74 -17.01
CA PHE A 19 5.88 -5.30 -17.19
C PHE A 19 5.07 -4.98 -18.44
N ILE A 20 4.33 -3.88 -18.41
CA ILE A 20 3.58 -3.41 -19.58
C ILE A 20 4.57 -2.82 -20.57
N HIS A 21 4.61 -3.36 -21.79
CA HIS A 21 5.51 -2.89 -22.84
C HIS A 21 5.22 -1.43 -23.19
N GLY A 22 6.27 -0.62 -23.24
CA GLY A 22 6.17 0.78 -23.62
C GLY A 22 5.71 1.72 -22.51
N GLN A 23 5.52 1.24 -21.29
CA GLN A 23 5.03 2.04 -20.17
C GLN A 23 6.05 2.25 -19.04
N ASP A 24 7.32 2.01 -19.30
CA ASP A 24 8.37 2.14 -18.29
C ASP A 24 8.41 3.52 -17.63
N ASP A 25 8.13 4.57 -18.40
CA ASP A 25 8.15 5.95 -17.88
C ASP A 25 6.99 6.23 -16.92
N ASN A 26 5.93 5.43 -16.95
CA ASN A 26 4.78 5.56 -16.07
C ASN A 26 4.86 4.67 -14.84
N LEU A 27 5.83 3.76 -14.79
CA LEU A 27 6.03 2.86 -13.66
C LEU A 27 6.60 3.64 -12.47
N ILE A 28 5.89 3.65 -11.34
CA ILE A 28 6.30 4.41 -10.16
C ILE A 28 6.58 3.56 -8.93
N GLY A 29 6.18 2.30 -8.95
CA GLY A 29 6.42 1.39 -7.83
C GLY A 29 5.56 0.15 -7.91
N TYR A 30 5.30 -0.45 -6.76
CA TYR A 30 4.44 -1.62 -6.68
C TYR A 30 3.55 -1.53 -5.43
N ALA A 31 2.50 -2.34 -5.43
CA ALA A 31 1.63 -2.48 -4.26
C ALA A 31 1.60 -3.95 -3.84
N GLU A 32 1.36 -4.18 -2.56
CA GLU A 32 1.15 -5.53 -2.03
C GLU A 32 -0.24 -5.65 -1.42
N MET A 33 -0.84 -6.83 -1.57
CA MET A 33 -2.12 -7.20 -1.00
C MET A 33 -2.01 -8.64 -0.53
N PHE A 34 -2.98 -9.10 0.27
CA PHE A 34 -3.03 -10.50 0.66
C PHE A 34 -3.06 -11.40 -0.58
N GLY A 35 -2.11 -12.33 -0.66
CA GLY A 35 -2.02 -13.26 -1.78
C GLY A 35 -1.43 -12.71 -3.07
N ASN A 36 -1.05 -11.42 -3.09
CA ASN A 36 -0.44 -10.80 -4.27
C ASN A 36 0.65 -9.83 -3.83
N PRO A 37 1.91 -10.29 -3.77
CA PRO A 37 3.01 -9.50 -3.20
C PRO A 37 3.53 -8.38 -4.10
N CYS A 38 3.19 -8.41 -5.40
CA CYS A 38 3.70 -7.41 -6.32
C CYS A 38 2.68 -7.08 -7.40
N ILE A 39 2.00 -5.94 -7.24
CA ILE A 39 1.12 -5.36 -8.25
C ILE A 39 1.80 -4.10 -8.74
N LEU A 40 2.23 -4.07 -9.99
CA LEU A 40 2.93 -2.91 -10.53
C LEU A 40 2.01 -1.69 -10.58
N ILE A 41 2.52 -0.54 -10.18
CA ILE A 41 1.78 0.72 -10.18
C ILE A 41 2.25 1.59 -11.34
N TYR A 42 1.34 1.87 -12.26
CA TYR A 42 1.60 2.73 -13.43
C TYR A 42 0.72 3.98 -13.32
N LYS A 43 1.36 5.14 -13.27
CA LYS A 43 0.67 6.42 -13.23
C LYS A 43 -0.24 6.56 -14.46
N ASP A 44 -1.46 7.05 -14.23
CA ASP A 44 -2.47 7.27 -15.26
C ASP A 44 -2.98 5.99 -15.97
N ILE A 45 -2.59 4.82 -15.48
CA ILE A 45 -3.08 3.54 -16.04
C ILE A 45 -3.90 2.81 -14.99
N ASN A 46 -3.29 2.38 -13.87
CA ASN A 46 -4.00 1.68 -12.80
C ASN A 46 -3.95 2.44 -11.47
N PHE A 47 -3.27 3.58 -11.41
CA PHE A 47 -3.20 4.42 -10.22
C PHE A 47 -3.86 5.76 -10.47
N ILE A 48 -4.82 6.10 -9.62
CA ILE A 48 -5.52 7.40 -9.65
C ILE A 48 -5.16 8.13 -8.36
N PRO A 49 -4.27 9.15 -8.44
CA PRO A 49 -3.89 9.91 -7.24
C PRO A 49 -5.05 10.77 -6.75
N LEU A 50 -5.34 10.70 -5.46
CA LEU A 50 -6.42 11.46 -4.82
C LEU A 50 -6.00 11.80 -3.40
N SER A 51 -6.51 12.93 -2.87
CA SER A 51 -6.35 13.22 -1.46
C SER A 51 -7.07 12.14 -0.62
N PRO A 52 -6.67 11.95 0.64
CA PRO A 52 -7.34 10.94 1.49
C PRO A 52 -8.85 11.10 1.54
N ASP A 53 -9.35 12.29 1.76
CA ASP A 53 -10.79 12.55 1.86
C ASP A 53 -11.52 12.24 0.55
N ASP A 54 -10.97 12.68 -0.58
CA ASP A 54 -11.55 12.42 -1.90
C ASP A 54 -11.51 10.94 -2.25
N ALA A 55 -10.40 10.27 -1.95
CA ALA A 55 -10.26 8.85 -2.23
C ALA A 55 -11.28 8.02 -1.45
N ILE A 56 -11.43 8.30 -0.17
CA ILE A 56 -12.36 7.58 0.71
C ILE A 56 -13.81 7.84 0.30
N GLU A 57 -14.14 9.09 0.00
CA GLU A 57 -15.49 9.44 -0.44
C GLU A 57 -15.86 8.76 -1.76
N LYS A 58 -14.98 8.85 -2.75
CA LYS A 58 -15.24 8.31 -4.09
C LYS A 58 -15.26 6.79 -4.12
N ILE A 59 -14.44 6.11 -3.33
CA ILE A 59 -14.39 4.66 -3.34
C ILE A 59 -15.72 4.03 -2.94
N GLN A 60 -16.46 4.66 -2.02
CA GLN A 60 -17.76 4.15 -1.57
C GLN A 60 -18.79 4.13 -2.70
N LYS A 61 -18.65 5.01 -3.68
CA LYS A 61 -19.54 5.08 -4.84
C LYS A 61 -19.13 4.09 -5.93
N ILE A 62 -17.83 3.87 -6.09
CA ILE A 62 -17.28 3.00 -7.15
C ILE A 62 -17.33 1.54 -6.72
N ASN A 63 -16.97 1.26 -5.47
CA ASN A 63 -16.91 -0.08 -4.93
C ASN A 63 -17.40 -0.05 -3.47
N PRO A 64 -18.70 -0.26 -3.25
CA PRO A 64 -19.25 -0.23 -1.87
C PRO A 64 -18.68 -1.29 -0.96
N GLU A 65 -18.07 -2.34 -1.51
CA GLU A 65 -17.40 -3.39 -0.73
C GLU A 65 -15.98 -3.04 -0.31
N ALA A 66 -15.43 -1.95 -0.85
CA ALA A 66 -14.07 -1.52 -0.52
C ALA A 66 -13.96 -1.17 0.97
N ARG A 67 -12.87 -1.59 1.57
CA ARG A 67 -12.63 -1.38 3.00
C ARG A 67 -11.59 -0.32 3.23
N THR A 68 -11.73 0.39 4.34
CA THR A 68 -10.74 1.35 4.82
C THR A 68 -9.95 0.73 5.96
N HIS A 69 -8.75 1.26 6.19
CA HIS A 69 -7.91 0.87 7.32
C HIS A 69 -8.10 1.94 8.42
N ASP A 70 -8.76 1.57 9.50
CA ASP A 70 -9.11 2.51 10.57
C ASP A 70 -7.87 3.20 11.18
N GLY A 71 -7.97 4.51 11.34
CA GLY A 71 -6.92 5.30 11.97
C GLY A 71 -5.77 5.68 11.06
N SER A 72 -5.83 5.33 9.77
CA SER A 72 -4.73 5.56 8.83
C SER A 72 -5.16 6.33 7.57
N ASP A 73 -6.21 7.13 7.68
CA ASP A 73 -6.76 7.89 6.54
C ASP A 73 -5.71 8.77 5.87
N ASN A 74 -4.80 9.34 6.65
CA ASN A 74 -3.75 10.22 6.12
C ASN A 74 -2.72 9.49 5.25
N SER A 75 -2.69 8.17 5.29
CA SER A 75 -1.79 7.36 4.48
C SER A 75 -2.39 6.97 3.12
N VAL A 76 -3.65 7.30 2.88
CA VAL A 76 -4.30 7.04 1.58
C VAL A 76 -3.73 7.97 0.54
N ILE A 77 -3.32 7.42 -0.60
CA ILE A 77 -2.74 8.19 -1.71
C ILE A 77 -3.59 8.15 -2.98
N GLY A 78 -4.63 7.35 -3.00
CA GLY A 78 -5.54 7.28 -4.14
C GLY A 78 -6.22 5.93 -4.28
N HIS A 79 -6.54 5.59 -5.53
CA HIS A 79 -7.18 4.33 -5.90
C HIS A 79 -6.23 3.47 -6.74
N LEU A 80 -6.34 2.16 -6.59
CA LEU A 80 -5.65 1.20 -7.44
C LEU A 80 -6.70 0.36 -8.17
N ILE A 81 -6.58 0.26 -9.49
CA ILE A 81 -7.44 -0.56 -10.33
C ILE A 81 -6.76 -1.93 -10.52
N LEU A 82 -7.42 -2.98 -10.07
CA LEU A 82 -6.90 -4.34 -10.14
C LEU A 82 -7.17 -4.98 -11.50
N ASP A 83 -6.47 -6.07 -11.79
CA ASP A 83 -6.61 -6.78 -13.07
C ASP A 83 -8.03 -7.25 -13.35
N ASN A 84 -8.81 -7.56 -12.30
CA ASN A 84 -10.20 -7.98 -12.43
C ASN A 84 -11.17 -6.80 -12.64
N GLY A 85 -10.65 -5.57 -12.72
CA GLY A 85 -11.47 -4.37 -12.89
C GLY A 85 -11.96 -3.74 -11.60
N SER A 86 -11.75 -4.38 -10.46
CA SER A 86 -12.12 -3.81 -9.15
C SER A 86 -11.21 -2.66 -8.78
N THR A 87 -11.76 -1.68 -8.06
CA THR A 87 -10.99 -0.54 -7.55
C THR A 87 -10.93 -0.64 -6.03
N VAL A 88 -9.74 -0.46 -5.47
CA VAL A 88 -9.53 -0.46 -4.02
C VAL A 88 -8.76 0.79 -3.61
N LEU A 89 -8.80 1.10 -2.31
CA LEU A 89 -7.98 2.18 -1.76
C LEU A 89 -6.51 1.77 -1.80
N LEU A 90 -5.65 2.74 -2.10
CA LEU A 90 -4.21 2.54 -2.09
C LEU A 90 -3.61 3.39 -0.97
N TYR A 91 -2.92 2.73 -0.05
CA TYR A 91 -2.23 3.36 1.07
C TYR A 91 -0.73 3.39 0.79
N ASP A 92 -0.04 4.41 1.28
CA ASP A 92 1.42 4.42 1.30
C ASP A 92 1.86 3.55 2.49
N ARG A 93 2.54 2.44 2.21
CA ARG A 93 2.97 1.47 3.23
C ARG A 93 3.85 2.10 4.31
N GLU A 94 4.86 2.86 3.89
CA GLU A 94 5.79 3.49 4.82
C GLU A 94 5.08 4.48 5.76
N SER A 95 4.19 5.29 5.20
CA SER A 95 3.39 6.26 5.96
C SER A 95 2.47 5.56 6.96
N LEU A 96 1.84 4.46 6.54
CA LEU A 96 0.96 3.67 7.39
C LEU A 96 1.71 3.10 8.59
N VAL A 97 2.88 2.51 8.34
CA VAL A 97 3.71 1.92 9.39
C VAL A 97 4.23 3.01 10.34
N GLU A 98 4.61 4.17 9.81
CA GLU A 98 5.03 5.30 10.64
C GLU A 98 3.90 5.79 11.57
N GLU A 99 2.66 5.81 11.10
CA GLU A 99 1.51 6.16 11.94
C GLU A 99 1.28 5.13 13.06
N LEU A 100 1.44 3.84 12.75
CA LEU A 100 1.34 2.78 13.76
C LEU A 100 2.44 2.91 14.81
N LYS A 101 3.67 3.15 14.37
CA LYS A 101 4.81 3.36 15.26
C LYS A 101 4.58 4.56 16.18
N LYS A 102 4.10 5.66 15.63
CA LYS A 102 3.80 6.88 16.37
C LYS A 102 2.77 6.63 17.46
N GLY A 103 1.71 5.87 17.14
CA GLY A 103 0.71 5.48 18.13
C GLY A 103 1.29 4.67 19.27
N TYR A 104 2.23 3.76 18.99
CA TYR A 104 2.91 2.98 20.01
C TYR A 104 3.84 3.83 20.87
N MET A 105 4.52 4.80 20.27
CA MET A 105 5.41 5.72 21.00
C MET A 105 4.63 6.63 21.96
N GLU A 106 3.38 6.93 21.65
CA GLU A 106 2.50 7.73 22.47
C GLU A 106 1.80 6.90 23.57
N ASP A 107 1.93 5.58 23.54
CA ASP A 107 1.30 4.68 24.51
C ASP A 107 1.97 4.79 25.88
N GLU A 108 1.20 5.15 26.89
CA GLU A 108 1.67 5.35 28.26
C GLU A 108 1.64 4.08 29.11
N THR A 109 1.20 2.94 28.54
CA THR A 109 1.07 1.68 29.30
C THR A 109 2.41 1.03 29.64
N GLY A 110 3.51 1.45 28.98
CA GLY A 110 4.82 0.87 29.20
C GLY A 110 5.04 -0.47 28.49
N LEU A 111 4.17 -0.83 27.55
CA LEU A 111 4.31 -2.06 26.76
C LEU A 111 5.51 -2.03 25.81
N PHE A 112 5.95 -0.83 25.44
CA PHE A 112 7.05 -0.64 24.47
C PHE A 112 8.24 0.02 25.17
N GLU A 113 9.40 -0.60 25.10
CA GLU A 113 10.59 -0.14 25.82
C GLU A 113 11.26 1.06 25.14
N ASP A 114 11.35 1.05 23.82
CA ASP A 114 12.03 2.09 23.05
C ASP A 114 11.46 2.24 21.64
N GLU A 115 12.07 3.12 20.85
CA GLU A 115 11.65 3.39 19.47
C GLU A 115 11.77 2.15 18.59
N ASP A 116 12.83 1.36 18.73
CA ASP A 116 13.04 0.15 17.94
C ASP A 116 11.98 -0.89 18.23
N ASP A 117 11.54 -1.01 19.48
CA ASP A 117 10.46 -1.90 19.89
C ASP A 117 9.13 -1.47 19.25
N CYS A 118 8.86 -0.17 19.24
CA CYS A 118 7.67 0.39 18.58
C CYS A 118 7.69 0.13 17.08
N GLU A 119 8.82 0.30 16.44
CA GLU A 119 8.97 0.06 15.01
C GLU A 119 8.75 -1.42 14.65
N THR A 120 9.38 -2.32 15.40
CA THR A 120 9.21 -3.77 15.20
C THR A 120 7.74 -4.16 15.36
N SER A 121 7.09 -3.66 16.40
CA SER A 121 5.67 -3.94 16.67
C SER A 121 4.76 -3.38 15.57
N ALA A 122 5.08 -2.21 15.03
CA ALA A 122 4.32 -1.61 13.94
C ALA A 122 4.39 -2.47 12.69
N TRP A 123 5.57 -2.96 12.31
CA TRP A 123 5.72 -3.86 11.16
C TRP A 123 5.03 -5.20 11.36
N GLU A 124 5.11 -5.79 12.56
CA GLU A 124 4.41 -7.03 12.88
C GLU A 124 2.90 -6.84 12.76
N TRP A 125 2.37 -5.76 13.31
CA TRP A 125 0.95 -5.46 13.24
C TRP A 125 0.49 -5.29 11.79
N TYR A 126 1.30 -4.58 10.99
CA TYR A 126 1.03 -4.39 9.57
C TYR A 126 0.93 -5.72 8.82
N TYR A 127 1.91 -6.60 9.00
CA TYR A 127 1.92 -7.88 8.28
C TYR A 127 0.78 -8.80 8.70
N VAL A 128 0.38 -8.77 9.96
CA VAL A 128 -0.68 -9.65 10.47
C VAL A 128 -2.07 -9.06 10.22
N ASN A 129 -2.28 -7.79 10.49
CA ASN A 129 -3.62 -7.17 10.52
C ASN A 129 -3.96 -6.34 9.27
N SER A 130 -2.97 -5.75 8.62
CA SER A 130 -3.20 -4.96 7.42
C SER A 130 -3.04 -5.83 6.17
N LEU A 131 -1.81 -6.27 5.91
CA LEU A 131 -1.50 -7.10 4.74
C LEU A 131 -2.09 -8.50 4.86
N GLY A 132 -2.15 -9.06 6.06
CA GLY A 132 -2.66 -10.41 6.30
C GLY A 132 -4.17 -10.55 6.32
N SER A 133 -4.93 -9.46 6.13
CA SER A 133 -6.39 -9.51 6.11
C SER A 133 -6.92 -10.24 4.88
N TYR A 134 -7.72 -11.27 5.09
CA TYR A 134 -8.33 -12.02 4.00
C TYR A 134 -9.84 -11.74 3.95
N MET A 135 -10.20 -10.67 3.26
CA MET A 135 -11.60 -10.24 3.11
C MET A 135 -11.78 -9.59 1.75
N SER A 136 -13.02 -9.60 1.25
CA SER A 136 -13.36 -8.92 0.01
C SER A 136 -13.18 -7.40 0.16
N GLY A 137 -12.64 -6.75 -0.88
CA GLY A 137 -12.50 -5.29 -0.91
C GLY A 137 -11.36 -4.73 -0.06
N ILE A 138 -10.40 -5.56 0.37
CA ILE A 138 -9.25 -5.09 1.16
C ILE A 138 -8.43 -4.09 0.37
N PRO A 139 -7.80 -3.10 1.05
CA PRO A 139 -6.96 -2.12 0.37
C PRO A 139 -5.61 -2.73 -0.04
N ALA A 140 -4.90 -2.01 -0.91
CA ALA A 140 -3.53 -2.32 -1.29
C ALA A 140 -2.57 -1.34 -0.62
N PHE A 141 -1.31 -1.75 -0.48
CA PHE A 141 -0.27 -0.97 0.20
C PHE A 141 0.90 -0.74 -0.74
N ALA A 142 1.19 0.52 -1.04
CA ALA A 142 2.15 0.90 -2.07
C ALA A 142 3.54 1.15 -1.52
N VAL A 143 4.53 0.74 -2.32
CA VAL A 143 5.93 1.14 -2.18
C VAL A 143 6.26 1.93 -3.44
N LEU A 144 6.43 3.25 -3.30
CA LEU A 144 6.69 4.13 -4.42
C LEU A 144 8.17 4.51 -4.48
N TYR A 145 8.75 4.41 -5.66
CA TYR A 145 10.13 4.84 -5.94
C TYR A 145 10.17 6.19 -6.64
N SER A 146 9.02 6.63 -7.13
CA SER A 146 8.86 7.94 -7.78
C SER A 146 7.50 8.52 -7.38
N LYS A 147 7.40 9.82 -7.29
CA LYS A 147 6.14 10.49 -6.93
C LYS A 147 5.60 11.33 -8.06
#